data_57635d0affc92d8751d7a3276d821f8f
#
_entry.id   57635d0affc92d8751d7a3276d821f8f
#
_cell.length_a   1.000
_cell.length_b   1.000
_cell.length_c   1.000
_cell.angle_alpha   90.00
_cell.angle_beta   90.00
_cell.angle_gamma   90.00
#
_symmetry.space_group_name_H-M   'P 1'
#
loop_
_entity.id
_entity.type
_entity.pdbx_description
1 polymer ?
#
loop_
_entity_poly.entity_id
_entity_poly.type
_entity_poly.pdbx_seq_one_letter_code
_entity_poly.pdbx_strand_id
1 'polypeptide(L)'
;KGNVIDTYEYYKGLIAFRKAHSALCMTTATDIQNTLTFMSGLDANVVAYTIKGEEQGETAQNIAVIYNGNPDAVTVNLPAGAWDICVNGEKAGCESLGTAEGSVTVEGISAMVLVQGDDTLGKASAMDEQADTTVENAQQTKGGISTPVAILVAILVIAVIVAVVLIRRKK
;
A
#
# COMPACT_ATOMS: atom_id res chain seq x y z
N LYS A 1 -22.14 -8.81 13.36
CA LYS A 1 -21.08 -8.11 14.14
C LYS A 1 -19.77 -8.48 13.50
N GLY A 2 -19.17 -7.56 12.72
CA GLY A 2 -17.82 -7.73 12.22
C GLY A 2 -16.83 -7.90 13.38
N ASN A 3 -15.85 -8.75 13.20
CA ASN A 3 -14.80 -8.96 14.17
C ASN A 3 -13.88 -7.71 14.16
N VAL A 4 -13.35 -7.33 15.31
CA VAL A 4 -12.37 -6.21 15.42
C VAL A 4 -11.15 -6.46 14.51
N ILE A 5 -10.75 -7.72 14.35
CA ILE A 5 -9.66 -8.14 13.46
C ILE A 5 -10.01 -7.82 12.00
N ASP A 6 -11.24 -8.11 11.55
CA ASP A 6 -11.67 -7.84 10.17
C ASP A 6 -11.64 -6.33 9.87
N THR A 7 -12.06 -5.51 10.84
CA THR A 7 -12.01 -4.05 10.72
C THR A 7 -10.56 -3.54 10.65
N TYR A 8 -9.67 -4.07 11.49
CA TYR A 8 -8.26 -3.72 11.49
C TYR A 8 -7.60 -4.05 10.12
N GLU A 9 -7.79 -5.28 9.62
CA GLU A 9 -7.23 -5.70 8.33
C GLU A 9 -7.79 -4.89 7.16
N TYR A 10 -9.08 -4.53 7.21
CA TYR A 10 -9.68 -3.65 6.21
C TYR A 10 -9.00 -2.27 6.17
N TYR A 11 -8.82 -1.61 7.32
CA TYR A 11 -8.15 -0.32 7.39
C TYR A 11 -6.67 -0.41 7.01
N LYS A 12 -5.98 -1.47 7.42
CA LYS A 12 -4.60 -1.74 7.01
C LYS A 12 -4.50 -1.85 5.49
N GLY A 13 -5.43 -2.57 4.87
CA GLY A 13 -5.52 -2.69 3.41
C GLY A 13 -5.78 -1.37 2.70
N LEU A 14 -6.68 -0.52 3.22
CA LEU A 14 -6.93 0.82 2.67
C LEU A 14 -5.69 1.71 2.75
N ILE A 15 -4.93 1.64 3.84
CA ILE A 15 -3.69 2.40 4.02
C ILE A 15 -2.62 1.90 3.05
N ALA A 16 -2.48 0.58 2.88
CA ALA A 16 -1.55 -0.01 1.94
C ALA A 16 -1.89 0.42 0.51
N PHE A 17 -3.17 0.31 0.11
CA PHE A 17 -3.65 0.75 -1.19
C PHE A 17 -3.34 2.23 -1.46
N ARG A 18 -3.66 3.11 -0.50
CA ARG A 18 -3.38 4.55 -0.65
C ARG A 18 -1.88 4.84 -0.78
N LYS A 19 -1.01 4.10 -0.08
CA LYS A 19 0.45 4.28 -0.18
C LYS A 19 1.00 3.78 -1.51
N ALA A 20 0.40 2.75 -2.09
CA ALA A 20 0.79 2.20 -3.38
C ALA A 20 0.40 3.11 -4.55
N HIS A 21 -0.65 3.93 -4.39
CA HIS A 21 -1.22 4.77 -5.45
C HIS A 21 -1.07 6.27 -5.15
N SER A 22 -0.04 6.90 -5.72
CA SER A 22 0.26 8.34 -5.58
C SER A 22 -0.86 9.22 -6.13
N ALA A 23 -1.60 8.76 -7.13
CA ALA A 23 -2.77 9.44 -7.70
C ALA A 23 -3.88 9.73 -6.67
N LEU A 24 -3.93 8.99 -5.56
CA LEU A 24 -4.83 9.27 -4.43
C LEU A 24 -4.29 10.35 -3.48
N CYS A 25 -3.11 10.89 -3.74
CA CYS A 25 -2.41 11.86 -2.88
C CYS A 25 -2.02 13.13 -3.63
N MET A 26 -2.76 13.50 -4.68
CA MET A 26 -2.51 14.72 -5.46
C MET A 26 -2.50 15.97 -4.57
N THR A 27 -1.51 16.84 -4.76
CA THR A 27 -1.27 18.01 -3.90
C THR A 27 -1.67 19.32 -4.53
N THR A 28 -1.97 19.35 -5.85
CA THR A 28 -2.34 20.58 -6.56
C THR A 28 -3.74 20.49 -7.13
N ALA A 29 -4.44 21.62 -7.18
CA ALA A 29 -5.75 21.71 -7.83
C ALA A 29 -5.66 21.42 -9.34
N THR A 30 -4.54 21.77 -9.95
CA THR A 30 -4.29 21.56 -11.38
C THR A 30 -4.23 20.06 -11.69
N ASP A 31 -3.52 19.27 -10.90
CA ASP A 31 -3.43 17.81 -11.08
C ASP A 31 -4.82 17.18 -10.95
N ILE A 32 -5.58 17.58 -9.93
CA ILE A 32 -6.94 17.08 -9.72
C ILE A 32 -7.83 17.41 -10.92
N GLN A 33 -7.79 18.65 -11.43
CA GLN A 33 -8.61 19.06 -12.57
C GLN A 33 -8.26 18.35 -13.87
N ASN A 34 -6.99 17.99 -14.05
CA ASN A 34 -6.52 17.35 -15.28
C ASN A 34 -6.76 15.82 -15.27
N THR A 35 -6.75 15.19 -14.11
CA THR A 35 -6.73 13.72 -13.99
C THR A 35 -8.04 13.13 -13.48
N LEU A 36 -8.79 13.85 -12.62
CA LEU A 36 -10.02 13.34 -12.04
C LEU A 36 -11.23 13.70 -12.92
N THR A 37 -12.03 12.69 -13.26
CA THR A 37 -13.24 12.87 -14.04
C THR A 37 -14.41 12.18 -13.34
N PHE A 38 -15.47 12.94 -13.01
CA PHE A 38 -16.69 12.36 -12.48
C PHE A 38 -17.45 11.56 -13.56
N MET A 39 -17.93 10.40 -13.17
CA MET A 39 -18.76 9.57 -14.03
C MET A 39 -20.18 10.13 -14.10
N SER A 40 -20.84 9.96 -15.22
CA SER A 40 -22.23 10.40 -15.47
C SER A 40 -23.18 9.21 -15.57
N GLY A 41 -24.49 9.49 -15.52
CA GLY A 41 -25.52 8.45 -15.66
C GLY A 41 -25.63 7.53 -14.44
N LEU A 42 -25.29 8.05 -13.26
CA LEU A 42 -25.35 7.33 -11.98
C LEU A 42 -26.73 7.49 -11.35
N ASP A 43 -27.14 6.50 -10.56
CA ASP A 43 -28.31 6.57 -9.71
C ASP A 43 -28.16 7.64 -8.62
N ALA A 44 -29.28 8.08 -8.06
CA ALA A 44 -29.28 9.00 -6.91
C ALA A 44 -28.46 8.39 -5.76
N ASN A 45 -27.76 9.24 -5.00
CA ASN A 45 -26.89 8.87 -3.88
C ASN A 45 -25.68 7.98 -4.26
N VAL A 46 -25.35 7.90 -5.55
CA VAL A 46 -24.11 7.26 -6.04
C VAL A 46 -23.17 8.33 -6.52
N VAL A 47 -21.90 8.24 -6.07
CA VAL A 47 -20.81 9.09 -6.56
C VAL A 47 -19.73 8.18 -7.14
N ALA A 48 -19.32 8.43 -8.36
CA ALA A 48 -18.20 7.72 -8.97
C ALA A 48 -17.32 8.66 -9.78
N TYR A 49 -16.03 8.40 -9.77
CA TYR A 49 -15.04 9.12 -10.56
C TYR A 49 -13.89 8.22 -10.95
N THR A 50 -13.21 8.60 -12.02
CA THR A 50 -11.94 7.99 -12.44
C THR A 50 -10.79 8.97 -12.25
N ILE A 51 -9.61 8.43 -11.98
CA ILE A 51 -8.35 9.18 -11.92
C ILE A 51 -7.40 8.54 -12.92
N LYS A 52 -6.75 9.33 -13.76
CA LYS A 52 -5.70 8.87 -14.66
C LYS A 52 -4.40 8.69 -13.88
N GLY A 53 -3.99 7.44 -13.65
CA GLY A 53 -2.82 7.09 -12.88
C GLY A 53 -1.52 7.43 -13.61
N GLU A 54 -1.43 7.14 -14.90
CA GLU A 54 -0.22 7.40 -15.72
C GLU A 54 0.23 8.86 -15.64
N GLU A 55 -0.69 9.82 -15.61
CA GLU A 55 -0.38 11.25 -15.50
C GLU A 55 0.22 11.62 -14.14
N GLN A 56 0.10 10.72 -13.13
CA GLN A 56 0.68 10.85 -11.79
C GLN A 56 1.91 9.94 -11.58
N GLY A 57 2.43 9.35 -12.67
CA GLY A 57 3.62 8.49 -12.64
C GLY A 57 3.38 7.10 -12.05
N GLU A 58 2.13 6.63 -12.08
CA GLU A 58 1.77 5.28 -11.64
C GLU A 58 1.89 4.24 -12.77
N THR A 59 1.99 2.98 -12.39
CA THR A 59 1.84 1.84 -13.31
C THR A 59 0.38 1.65 -13.71
N ALA A 60 -0.55 1.94 -12.82
CA ALA A 60 -1.98 1.92 -13.09
C ALA A 60 -2.35 2.97 -14.15
N GLN A 61 -3.02 2.56 -15.22
CA GLN A 61 -3.53 3.47 -16.24
C GLN A 61 -4.64 4.35 -15.66
N ASN A 62 -5.60 3.74 -14.99
CA ASN A 62 -6.73 4.42 -14.36
C ASN A 62 -7.11 3.78 -13.03
N ILE A 63 -7.63 4.60 -12.12
CA ILE A 63 -8.25 4.17 -10.87
C ILE A 63 -9.70 4.65 -10.88
N ALA A 64 -10.66 3.77 -10.65
CA ALA A 64 -12.06 4.11 -10.48
C ALA A 64 -12.46 3.99 -9.01
N VAL A 65 -13.14 5.01 -8.48
CA VAL A 65 -13.65 5.02 -7.11
C VAL A 65 -15.16 5.23 -7.16
N ILE A 66 -15.91 4.36 -6.50
CA ILE A 66 -17.37 4.35 -6.50
C ILE A 66 -17.87 4.30 -5.06
N TYR A 67 -18.78 5.19 -4.71
CA TYR A 67 -19.51 5.21 -3.43
C TYR A 67 -20.99 4.99 -3.68
N ASN A 68 -21.58 3.99 -3.04
CA ASN A 68 -23.00 3.76 -3.04
C ASN A 68 -23.60 4.13 -1.67
N GLY A 69 -24.33 5.22 -1.60
CA GLY A 69 -25.04 5.67 -0.40
C GLY A 69 -26.45 5.13 -0.28
N ASN A 70 -26.91 4.27 -1.20
CA ASN A 70 -28.20 3.62 -1.13
C ASN A 70 -28.15 2.37 -0.22
N PRO A 71 -29.28 1.97 0.40
CA PRO A 71 -29.33 0.73 1.19
C PRO A 71 -29.20 -0.53 0.33
N ASP A 72 -29.59 -0.45 -0.96
CA ASP A 72 -29.57 -1.56 -1.90
C ASP A 72 -28.33 -1.48 -2.82
N ALA A 73 -27.95 -2.61 -3.38
CA ALA A 73 -26.88 -2.69 -4.36
C ALA A 73 -27.25 -1.94 -5.65
N VAL A 74 -26.25 -1.30 -6.27
CA VAL A 74 -26.42 -0.58 -7.53
C VAL A 74 -25.42 -1.10 -8.57
N THR A 75 -25.82 -1.04 -9.84
CA THR A 75 -24.94 -1.37 -10.97
C THR A 75 -24.41 -0.08 -11.59
N VAL A 76 -23.08 0.03 -11.69
CA VAL A 76 -22.39 1.18 -12.29
C VAL A 76 -21.68 0.73 -13.56
N ASN A 77 -21.88 1.45 -14.65
CA ASN A 77 -21.17 1.21 -15.90
C ASN A 77 -19.73 1.72 -15.78
N LEU A 78 -18.78 0.88 -16.17
CA LEU A 78 -17.35 1.20 -16.17
C LEU A 78 -16.89 1.69 -17.54
N PRO A 79 -15.85 2.52 -17.61
CA PRO A 79 -15.13 2.76 -18.85
C PRO A 79 -14.60 1.46 -19.47
N ALA A 80 -14.39 1.47 -20.79
CA ALA A 80 -13.96 0.28 -21.53
C ALA A 80 -12.66 -0.32 -20.98
N GLY A 81 -12.57 -1.65 -21.04
CA GLY A 81 -11.44 -2.46 -20.60
C GLY A 81 -11.72 -3.25 -19.33
N ALA A 82 -10.79 -4.11 -18.98
CA ALA A 82 -10.84 -4.91 -17.77
C ALA A 82 -10.32 -4.11 -16.56
N TRP A 83 -10.99 -4.26 -15.43
CA TRP A 83 -10.71 -3.57 -14.18
C TRP A 83 -10.54 -4.60 -13.06
N ASP A 84 -9.48 -4.48 -12.28
CA ASP A 84 -9.24 -5.27 -11.07
C ASP A 84 -9.88 -4.59 -9.86
N ILE A 85 -10.70 -5.34 -9.11
CA ILE A 85 -11.33 -4.85 -7.87
C ILE A 85 -10.31 -4.99 -6.75
N CYS A 86 -9.90 -3.89 -6.12
CA CYS A 86 -8.92 -3.88 -5.02
C CYS A 86 -9.56 -3.55 -3.67
N VAL A 87 -10.71 -2.86 -3.70
CA VAL A 87 -11.48 -2.54 -2.49
C VAL A 87 -12.96 -2.80 -2.77
N ASN A 88 -13.63 -3.48 -1.86
CA ASN A 88 -15.08 -3.66 -1.84
C ASN A 88 -15.63 -3.48 -0.43
N GLY A 89 -16.91 -3.79 -0.16
CA GLY A 89 -17.53 -3.65 1.15
C GLY A 89 -16.96 -4.56 2.25
N GLU A 90 -16.13 -5.55 1.91
CA GLU A 90 -15.62 -6.56 2.84
C GLU A 90 -14.10 -6.55 2.96
N LYS A 91 -13.37 -6.28 1.88
CA LYS A 91 -11.92 -6.37 1.79
C LYS A 91 -11.31 -5.14 1.12
N ALA A 92 -10.09 -4.83 1.51
CA ALA A 92 -9.29 -3.77 0.92
C ALA A 92 -7.82 -4.20 0.86
N GLY A 93 -7.10 -3.79 -0.19
CA GLY A 93 -5.67 -4.08 -0.35
C GLY A 93 -5.18 -3.80 -1.75
N CYS A 94 -3.94 -4.21 -2.02
CA CYS A 94 -3.30 -4.09 -3.33
C CYS A 94 -3.38 -5.38 -4.14
N GLU A 95 -4.14 -6.38 -3.70
CA GLU A 95 -4.40 -7.60 -4.42
C GLU A 95 -5.73 -7.51 -5.17
N SER A 96 -5.81 -8.12 -6.36
CA SER A 96 -7.07 -8.22 -7.08
C SER A 96 -8.02 -9.17 -6.34
N LEU A 97 -9.19 -8.67 -5.97
CA LEU A 97 -10.29 -9.44 -5.39
C LEU A 97 -11.18 -10.07 -6.46
N GLY A 98 -10.98 -9.71 -7.72
CA GLY A 98 -11.73 -10.14 -8.88
C GLY A 98 -11.65 -9.10 -9.99
N THR A 99 -12.20 -9.41 -11.16
CA THR A 99 -12.19 -8.52 -12.32
C THR A 99 -13.60 -8.15 -12.74
N ALA A 100 -13.76 -6.94 -13.30
CA ALA A 100 -15.01 -6.45 -13.89
C ALA A 100 -14.75 -5.83 -15.26
N GLU A 101 -15.70 -5.97 -16.18
CA GLU A 101 -15.67 -5.35 -17.50
C GLU A 101 -17.08 -4.85 -17.86
N GLY A 102 -17.16 -3.67 -18.44
CA GLY A 102 -18.40 -3.03 -18.85
C GLY A 102 -19.24 -2.49 -17.70
N SER A 103 -19.45 -3.23 -16.61
CA SER A 103 -20.17 -2.78 -15.41
C SER A 103 -19.77 -3.55 -14.18
N VAL A 104 -20.06 -2.97 -13.00
CA VAL A 104 -19.84 -3.61 -11.70
C VAL A 104 -21.03 -3.34 -10.77
N THR A 105 -21.34 -4.31 -9.89
CA THR A 105 -22.34 -4.16 -8.83
C THR A 105 -21.64 -3.74 -7.53
N VAL A 106 -22.11 -2.66 -6.93
CA VAL A 106 -21.61 -2.11 -5.67
C VAL A 106 -22.69 -2.27 -4.60
N GLU A 107 -22.35 -2.98 -3.54
CA GLU A 107 -23.27 -3.26 -2.42
C GLU A 107 -23.78 -1.97 -1.77
N GLY A 108 -24.92 -2.09 -1.07
CA GLY A 108 -25.51 -0.95 -0.35
C GLY A 108 -24.61 -0.44 0.78
N ILE A 109 -24.59 0.90 0.98
CA ILE A 109 -23.80 1.58 2.00
C ILE A 109 -22.33 1.11 1.97
N SER A 110 -21.75 1.10 0.77
CA SER A 110 -20.36 0.65 0.59
C SER A 110 -19.59 1.49 -0.43
N ALA A 111 -18.28 1.26 -0.48
CA ALA A 111 -17.39 1.83 -1.49
C ALA A 111 -16.68 0.70 -2.25
N MET A 112 -16.32 0.98 -3.49
CA MET A 112 -15.52 0.08 -4.32
C MET A 112 -14.41 0.87 -5.01
N VAL A 113 -13.22 0.29 -5.07
CA VAL A 113 -12.10 0.84 -5.82
C VAL A 113 -11.60 -0.21 -6.80
N LEU A 114 -11.45 0.21 -8.05
CA LEU A 114 -10.98 -0.64 -9.14
C LEU A 114 -9.76 0.02 -9.79
N VAL A 115 -8.87 -0.81 -10.28
CA VAL A 115 -7.63 -0.40 -10.95
C VAL A 115 -7.59 -1.01 -12.35
N GLN A 116 -7.15 -0.24 -13.32
CA GLN A 116 -6.98 -0.69 -14.71
C GLN A 116 -5.51 -0.64 -15.10
N GLY A 117 -5.01 -1.74 -15.68
CA GLY A 117 -3.67 -1.79 -16.29
C GLY A 117 -2.51 -1.69 -15.28
N ASP A 118 -2.69 -2.15 -14.05
CA ASP A 118 -1.60 -2.19 -13.06
C ASP A 118 -0.99 -3.60 -12.99
N ASP A 119 0.24 -3.74 -13.45
CA ASP A 119 1.02 -4.96 -13.39
C ASP A 119 1.75 -5.17 -12.06
N THR A 120 1.61 -4.25 -11.11
CA THR A 120 2.20 -4.30 -9.76
C THR A 120 1.24 -4.77 -8.69
N LEU A 121 -0.04 -5.01 -9.03
CA LEU A 121 -1.02 -5.57 -8.11
C LEU A 121 -0.50 -6.87 -7.47
N GLY A 122 -0.63 -6.97 -6.15
CA GLY A 122 -0.10 -8.09 -5.36
C GLY A 122 1.35 -7.94 -4.90
N LYS A 123 2.13 -6.99 -5.45
CA LYS A 123 3.52 -6.78 -5.03
C LYS A 123 3.64 -5.87 -3.80
N ALA A 124 2.69 -4.99 -3.58
CA ALA A 124 2.70 -4.03 -2.48
C ALA A 124 2.52 -4.69 -1.10
N SER A 125 1.80 -5.80 -1.01
CA SER A 125 1.64 -6.57 0.24
C SER A 125 2.97 -7.12 0.75
N ALA A 126 3.91 -7.49 -0.15
CA ALA A 126 5.24 -7.97 0.24
C ALA A 126 6.15 -6.86 0.81
N MET A 127 5.93 -5.60 0.43
CA MET A 127 6.68 -4.46 0.96
C MET A 127 6.21 -4.04 2.36
N ASP A 128 4.91 -4.18 2.65
CA ASP A 128 4.35 -3.81 3.96
C ASP A 128 4.72 -4.83 5.05
N GLU A 129 4.84 -6.11 4.69
CA GLU A 129 5.29 -7.17 5.61
C GLU A 129 6.78 -6.99 5.98
N GLN A 130 7.60 -6.48 5.04
CA GLN A 130 9.02 -6.21 5.28
C GLN A 130 9.25 -4.91 6.08
N ALA A 131 8.34 -3.93 6.02
CA ALA A 131 8.40 -2.72 6.83
C ALA A 131 8.01 -2.99 8.29
N ASP A 132 7.05 -3.89 8.53
CA ASP A 132 6.59 -4.26 9.88
C ASP A 132 7.65 -5.08 10.63
N THR A 133 8.36 -5.99 9.95
CA THR A 133 9.49 -6.74 10.54
C THR A 133 10.69 -5.86 10.86
N THR A 134 10.89 -4.73 10.15
CA THR A 134 11.99 -3.79 10.44
C THR A 134 11.67 -2.91 11.65
N VAL A 135 10.41 -2.59 11.91
CA VAL A 135 9.98 -1.81 13.09
C VAL A 135 10.04 -2.66 14.37
N GLU A 136 9.69 -3.93 14.29
CA GLU A 136 9.79 -4.85 15.44
C GLU A 136 11.25 -5.09 15.84
N ASN A 137 12.17 -5.21 14.86
CA ASN A 137 13.61 -5.30 15.15
C ASN A 137 14.22 -3.99 15.68
N ALA A 138 13.65 -2.83 15.37
CA ALA A 138 14.15 -1.54 15.89
C ALA A 138 13.77 -1.31 17.36
N GLN A 139 12.71 -1.95 17.88
CA GLN A 139 12.33 -1.85 19.29
C GLN A 139 13.09 -2.82 20.21
N GLN A 140 13.74 -3.86 19.68
CA GLN A 140 14.57 -4.78 20.46
C GLN A 140 16.03 -4.35 20.64
N THR A 141 16.49 -3.30 19.98
CA THR A 141 17.87 -2.79 20.14
C THR A 141 18.00 -1.67 21.19
N LYS A 142 17.36 -1.82 22.36
CA LYS A 142 17.75 -1.07 23.54
C LYS A 142 18.78 -1.87 24.34
N GLY A 143 20.06 -1.66 24.01
CA GLY A 143 21.18 -2.05 24.83
C GLY A 143 21.91 -3.33 24.39
N GLY A 144 22.75 -3.22 23.38
CA GLY A 144 23.71 -4.25 23.03
C GLY A 144 24.41 -3.91 21.71
N ILE A 145 25.73 -3.81 21.76
CA ILE A 145 26.56 -3.68 20.56
C ILE A 145 26.29 -4.91 19.70
N SER A 146 25.93 -4.72 18.42
CA SER A 146 25.65 -5.83 17.50
C SER A 146 26.84 -6.82 17.49
N THR A 147 26.57 -8.12 17.56
CA THR A 147 27.58 -9.19 17.63
C THR A 147 28.75 -9.07 16.64
N PRO A 148 28.58 -8.63 15.38
CA PRO A 148 29.72 -8.44 14.46
C PRO A 148 30.61 -7.27 14.87
N VAL A 149 30.08 -6.21 15.47
CA VAL A 149 30.87 -5.06 15.94
C VAL A 149 31.63 -5.41 17.21
N ALA A 150 31.01 -6.16 18.13
CA ALA A 150 31.68 -6.64 19.35
C ALA A 150 32.87 -7.58 19.04
N ILE A 151 32.73 -8.45 18.03
CA ILE A 151 33.80 -9.35 17.58
C ILE A 151 34.94 -8.55 16.93
N LEU A 152 34.64 -7.54 16.11
CA LEU A 152 35.65 -6.68 15.46
C LEU A 152 36.43 -5.86 16.50
N VAL A 153 35.78 -5.29 17.51
CA VAL A 153 36.43 -4.56 18.60
C VAL A 153 37.29 -5.48 19.44
N ALA A 154 36.85 -6.70 19.77
CA ALA A 154 37.61 -7.68 20.50
C ALA A 154 38.90 -8.10 19.75
N ILE A 155 38.83 -8.33 18.43
CA ILE A 155 39.99 -8.67 17.59
C ILE A 155 40.98 -7.51 17.57
N LEU A 156 40.54 -6.26 17.50
CA LEU A 156 41.38 -5.07 17.46
C LEU A 156 42.13 -4.87 18.80
N VAL A 157 41.43 -5.08 19.93
CA VAL A 157 42.03 -5.01 21.29
C VAL A 157 43.11 -6.09 21.47
N ILE A 158 42.84 -7.32 21.04
CA ILE A 158 43.80 -8.42 21.11
C ILE A 158 45.06 -8.12 20.27
N ALA A 159 44.91 -7.58 19.06
CA ALA A 159 46.01 -7.21 18.17
C ALA A 159 46.90 -6.13 18.81
N VAL A 160 46.32 -5.12 19.49
CA VAL A 160 47.05 -4.07 20.19
C VAL A 160 47.83 -4.67 21.39
N ILE A 161 47.20 -5.56 22.16
CA ILE A 161 47.86 -6.20 23.30
C ILE A 161 49.07 -7.05 22.84
N VAL A 162 48.90 -7.83 21.77
CA VAL A 162 49.98 -8.64 21.21
C VAL A 162 51.13 -7.75 20.72
N ALA A 163 50.84 -6.65 20.03
CA ALA A 163 51.86 -5.71 19.56
C ALA A 163 52.66 -5.09 20.74
N VAL A 164 51.97 -4.67 21.81
CA VAL A 164 52.62 -4.11 23.01
C VAL A 164 53.51 -5.13 23.71
N VAL A 165 53.08 -6.39 23.81
CA VAL A 165 53.87 -7.49 24.40
C VAL A 165 55.13 -7.78 23.58
N LEU A 166 54.99 -7.82 22.22
CA LEU A 166 56.13 -8.04 21.36
C LEU A 166 57.16 -6.90 21.39
N ILE A 167 56.70 -5.65 21.51
CA ILE A 167 57.59 -4.48 21.67
C ILE A 167 58.35 -4.54 23.02
N ARG A 168 57.67 -4.95 24.11
CA ARG A 168 58.30 -5.10 25.41
C ARG A 168 59.29 -6.26 25.52
N ARG A 169 59.14 -7.31 24.70
CA ARG A 169 60.08 -8.43 24.64
C ARG A 169 61.37 -8.14 23.84
N LYS A 170 61.36 -7.08 23.02
CA LYS A 170 62.50 -6.65 22.22
C LYS A 170 63.42 -5.60 22.92
N LYS A 171 63.04 -5.18 24.09
CA LYS A 171 63.89 -4.35 25.00
C LYS A 171 64.45 -5.20 26.12
#